data_f4f38e10e87836b80a08eceaef263e31
#
_entry.id   f4f38e10e87836b80a08eceaef263e31
#
_cell.length_a   1.000
_cell.length_b   1.000
_cell.length_c   1.000
_cell.angle_alpha   90.00
_cell.angle_beta   90.00
_cell.angle_gamma   90.00
#
_symmetry.space_group_name_H-M   'P 1'
#
loop_
_entity.id
_entity.type
_entity.pdbx_description
1 polymer ?
#
loop_
_entity_poly.entity_id
_entity_poly.type
_entity_poly.pdbx_seq_one_letter_code
_entity_poly.pdbx_strand_id
1 'polypeptide(L)'
;MDIRKKVMQITPLPHQCGAEITNIDLAHLTQGETDAIREAYLDHQILVIREQALTPLEQFEFSARFGPIEEQENNKFSHPEHDKVVILSNEIRPDGTAVGVVDAGDFWHSDSSHHEIPVTLTILQSVRNPKTGGTTDFCNMYGAYEALPDEVKEKINGRNGIHHVSKVLNPRVVISQNRPDAKAFYENQAATRPKVMQPLVRTHEETGRNALYVSPRFTIGIDGMDDAEAQPLLDQLFAAINAPARPYHHLHKYNDGDVVLWDNRCLVHRAMGGYQLPDIRRMHRTTVAGTTRPFYRPA
;
A
#
# COMPACT_ATOMS: atom_id res chain seq x y z
N MET A 1 -14.15 -5.69 40.60
CA MET A 1 -14.34 -5.42 39.18
C MET A 1 -13.68 -6.55 38.43
N ASP A 2 -14.48 -7.44 37.83
CA ASP A 2 -13.98 -8.63 37.13
C ASP A 2 -13.34 -8.17 35.79
N ILE A 3 -12.02 -8.00 35.78
CA ILE A 3 -11.26 -7.68 34.58
C ILE A 3 -11.12 -8.99 33.82
N ARG A 4 -12.18 -9.45 33.18
CA ARG A 4 -12.06 -10.47 32.15
C ARG A 4 -11.20 -9.84 31.03
N LYS A 5 -9.96 -10.28 30.90
CA LYS A 5 -9.11 -9.93 29.76
C LYS A 5 -9.93 -10.21 28.50
N LYS A 6 -10.34 -9.18 27.78
CA LYS A 6 -11.03 -9.35 26.49
C LYS A 6 -10.05 -10.09 25.59
N VAL A 7 -10.46 -11.22 25.07
CA VAL A 7 -9.65 -12.02 24.13
C VAL A 7 -9.66 -11.33 22.78
N MET A 8 -8.49 -11.22 22.16
CA MET A 8 -8.36 -10.73 20.79
C MET A 8 -9.33 -11.47 19.85
N GLN A 9 -10.04 -10.75 19.03
CA GLN A 9 -10.97 -11.30 18.03
C GLN A 9 -10.57 -10.86 16.65
N ILE A 10 -10.54 -11.79 15.70
CA ILE A 10 -10.29 -11.55 14.29
C ILE A 10 -11.58 -11.88 13.54
N THR A 11 -12.14 -10.88 12.87
CA THR A 11 -13.40 -10.99 12.13
C THR A 11 -13.18 -10.64 10.67
N PRO A 12 -13.36 -11.58 9.71
CA PRO A 12 -13.24 -11.26 8.29
C PRO A 12 -14.17 -10.10 7.90
N LEU A 13 -13.65 -9.18 7.10
CA LEU A 13 -14.46 -8.12 6.51
C LEU A 13 -15.37 -8.70 5.41
N PRO A 14 -16.49 -8.03 5.09
CA PRO A 14 -17.25 -8.35 3.88
C PRO A 14 -16.31 -8.31 2.67
N HIS A 15 -16.45 -9.26 1.77
CA HIS A 15 -15.56 -9.44 0.61
C HIS A 15 -14.32 -10.32 0.89
N GLN A 16 -13.58 -10.63 -0.16
CA GLN A 16 -12.42 -11.53 -0.12
C GLN A 16 -11.11 -10.79 0.23
N CYS A 17 -11.20 -9.77 1.08
CA CYS A 17 -10.06 -8.91 1.35
C CYS A 17 -10.23 -8.19 2.70
N GLY A 18 -9.44 -8.62 3.68
CA GLY A 18 -9.33 -7.95 4.95
C GLY A 18 -10.01 -8.63 6.13
N ALA A 19 -9.52 -8.32 7.33
CA ALA A 19 -10.14 -8.65 8.60
C ALA A 19 -10.03 -7.48 9.58
N GLU A 20 -10.97 -7.40 10.50
CA GLU A 20 -10.92 -6.49 11.64
C GLU A 20 -10.41 -7.22 12.88
N ILE A 21 -9.50 -6.59 13.62
CA ILE A 21 -9.01 -7.09 14.90
C ILE A 21 -9.48 -6.14 16.00
N THR A 22 -10.08 -6.72 17.04
CA THR A 22 -10.56 -6.01 18.23
C THR A 22 -10.01 -6.63 19.50
N ASN A 23 -10.15 -5.91 20.63
CA ASN A 23 -9.72 -6.35 21.96
C ASN A 23 -8.21 -6.64 22.06
N ILE A 24 -7.40 -5.78 21.48
CA ILE A 24 -5.95 -5.86 21.51
C ILE A 24 -5.35 -4.47 21.76
N ASP A 25 -4.18 -4.45 22.37
CA ASP A 25 -3.36 -3.26 22.57
C ASP A 25 -2.02 -3.48 21.87
N LEU A 26 -1.80 -2.74 20.77
CA LEU A 26 -0.61 -2.90 19.93
C LEU A 26 0.68 -2.42 20.61
N ALA A 27 0.59 -1.56 21.62
CA ALA A 27 1.74 -1.12 22.39
C ALA A 27 2.27 -2.23 23.35
N HIS A 28 1.41 -3.20 23.73
CA HIS A 28 1.73 -4.21 24.74
C HIS A 28 1.47 -5.65 24.28
N LEU A 29 1.87 -5.98 23.05
CA LEU A 29 1.68 -7.31 22.48
C LEU A 29 2.55 -8.38 23.11
N THR A 30 1.93 -9.50 23.41
CA THR A 30 2.64 -10.78 23.64
C THR A 30 3.16 -11.34 22.31
N GLN A 31 4.10 -12.29 22.38
CA GLN A 31 4.58 -12.99 21.18
C GLN A 31 3.44 -13.76 20.49
N GLY A 32 2.58 -14.44 21.25
CA GLY A 32 1.43 -15.17 20.68
C GLY A 32 0.44 -14.28 19.96
N GLU A 33 0.19 -13.05 20.44
CA GLU A 33 -0.65 -12.07 19.74
C GLU A 33 0.03 -11.56 18.45
N THR A 34 1.35 -11.34 18.50
CA THR A 34 2.13 -10.99 17.29
C THR A 34 2.04 -12.07 16.23
N ASP A 35 2.21 -13.33 16.62
CA ASP A 35 2.14 -14.49 15.72
C ASP A 35 0.75 -14.61 15.11
N ALA A 36 -0.31 -14.44 15.90
CA ALA A 36 -1.68 -14.47 15.42
C ALA A 36 -2.03 -13.30 14.47
N ILE A 37 -1.50 -12.10 14.72
CA ILE A 37 -1.62 -10.97 13.77
C ILE A 37 -0.90 -11.30 12.46
N ARG A 38 0.30 -11.94 12.54
CA ARG A 38 1.05 -12.34 11.35
C ARG A 38 0.29 -13.37 10.52
N GLU A 39 -0.26 -14.40 11.13
CA GLU A 39 -1.11 -15.39 10.45
C GLU A 39 -2.33 -14.74 9.80
N ALA A 40 -3.06 -13.89 10.56
CA ALA A 40 -4.23 -13.18 10.05
C ALA A 40 -3.89 -12.27 8.85
N TYR A 41 -2.74 -11.59 8.88
CA TYR A 41 -2.30 -10.75 7.80
C TYR A 41 -1.97 -11.52 6.52
N LEU A 42 -1.39 -12.71 6.63
CA LEU A 42 -1.13 -13.59 5.49
C LEU A 42 -2.43 -14.15 4.88
N ASP A 43 -3.41 -14.44 5.73
CA ASP A 43 -4.71 -14.98 5.30
C ASP A 43 -5.62 -13.90 4.68
N HIS A 44 -5.62 -12.69 5.26
CA HIS A 44 -6.57 -11.64 4.91
C HIS A 44 -5.99 -10.46 4.13
N GLN A 45 -4.67 -10.33 4.01
CA GLN A 45 -3.88 -9.31 3.29
C GLN A 45 -4.04 -7.88 3.84
N ILE A 46 -5.17 -7.54 4.46
CA ILE A 46 -5.41 -6.26 5.15
C ILE A 46 -5.90 -6.56 6.55
N LEU A 47 -5.33 -5.90 7.55
CA LEU A 47 -5.89 -5.91 8.89
C LEU A 47 -6.25 -4.50 9.33
N VAL A 48 -7.44 -4.35 9.89
CA VAL A 48 -7.93 -3.12 10.50
C VAL A 48 -7.99 -3.34 12.01
N ILE A 49 -7.17 -2.62 12.76
CA ILE A 49 -7.08 -2.72 14.20
C ILE A 49 -7.63 -1.43 14.78
N ARG A 50 -8.74 -1.53 15.49
CA ARG A 50 -9.49 -0.38 15.95
C ARG A 50 -8.95 0.18 17.27
N GLU A 51 -9.25 1.45 17.53
CA GLU A 51 -9.11 2.10 18.83
C GLU A 51 -7.69 2.08 19.40
N GLN A 52 -6.70 2.27 18.54
CA GLN A 52 -5.29 2.36 18.92
C GLN A 52 -4.86 3.82 19.06
N ALA A 53 -3.94 4.10 19.98
CA ALA A 53 -3.40 5.45 20.21
C ALA A 53 -1.87 5.38 20.36
N LEU A 54 -1.20 4.81 19.35
CA LEU A 54 0.24 4.58 19.40
C LEU A 54 1.00 5.91 19.31
N THR A 55 1.98 6.07 20.16
CA THR A 55 3.05 7.05 19.95
C THR A 55 3.87 6.67 18.72
N PRO A 56 4.66 7.59 18.13
CA PRO A 56 5.54 7.25 17.02
C PRO A 56 6.52 6.12 17.32
N LEU A 57 7.04 6.05 18.54
CA LEU A 57 7.91 4.96 18.98
C LEU A 57 7.17 3.62 19.04
N GLU A 58 5.99 3.58 19.65
CA GLU A 58 5.17 2.35 19.73
C GLU A 58 4.73 1.87 18.34
N GLN A 59 4.41 2.78 17.42
CA GLN A 59 4.14 2.41 16.03
C GLN A 59 5.35 1.81 15.34
N PHE A 60 6.53 2.38 15.56
CA PHE A 60 7.79 1.82 15.05
C PHE A 60 8.07 0.43 15.63
N GLU A 61 7.96 0.28 16.96
CA GLU A 61 8.21 -1.00 17.66
C GLU A 61 7.22 -2.09 17.21
N PHE A 62 5.94 -1.74 17.05
CA PHE A 62 4.94 -2.65 16.47
C PHE A 62 5.34 -3.08 15.06
N SER A 63 5.70 -2.14 14.22
CA SER A 63 6.07 -2.40 12.81
C SER A 63 7.33 -3.26 12.71
N ALA A 64 8.31 -3.05 13.57
CA ALA A 64 9.57 -3.78 13.59
C ALA A 64 9.41 -5.27 13.96
N ARG A 65 8.26 -5.67 14.51
CA ARG A 65 7.94 -7.10 14.75
C ARG A 65 7.74 -7.90 13.45
N PHE A 66 7.47 -7.22 12.34
CA PHE A 66 7.25 -7.86 11.04
C PHE A 66 8.49 -7.89 10.15
N GLY A 67 9.54 -7.14 10.50
CA GLY A 67 10.79 -7.10 9.76
C GLY A 67 11.52 -5.76 9.89
N PRO A 68 12.64 -5.57 9.20
CA PRO A 68 13.38 -4.32 9.22
C PRO A 68 12.54 -3.18 8.64
N ILE A 69 12.57 -2.02 9.30
CA ILE A 69 11.84 -0.84 8.82
C ILE A 69 12.64 -0.16 7.71
N GLU A 70 11.93 0.20 6.63
CA GLU A 70 12.52 0.86 5.46
C GLU A 70 13.18 2.19 5.84
N GLU A 71 14.39 2.40 5.32
CA GLU A 71 15.08 3.67 5.42
C GLU A 71 14.39 4.71 4.53
N GLN A 72 14.04 5.87 5.10
CA GLN A 72 13.44 6.94 4.31
C GLN A 72 14.53 7.68 3.54
N GLU A 73 14.42 7.74 2.22
CA GLU A 73 15.35 8.49 1.37
C GLU A 73 15.32 10.01 1.62
N ASN A 74 14.20 10.49 2.17
CA ASN A 74 14.00 11.90 2.45
C ASN A 74 13.26 12.07 3.78
N ASN A 75 13.95 12.57 4.79
CA ASN A 75 13.42 12.79 6.14
C ASN A 75 12.55 14.06 6.27
N LYS A 76 12.28 14.76 5.18
CA LYS A 76 11.52 16.03 5.20
C LYS A 76 10.18 15.93 5.91
N PHE A 77 9.51 14.77 5.80
CA PHE A 77 8.20 14.50 6.37
C PHE A 77 8.21 13.44 7.47
N SER A 78 9.38 13.11 7.98
CA SER A 78 9.51 12.24 9.15
C SER A 78 8.92 12.92 10.39
N HIS A 79 8.39 12.10 11.29
CA HIS A 79 7.88 12.60 12.57
C HIS A 79 9.03 13.15 13.42
N PRO A 80 8.85 14.30 14.10
CA PRO A 80 9.92 14.89 14.92
C PRO A 80 10.46 13.98 16.04
N GLU A 81 9.60 13.09 16.56
CA GLU A 81 9.96 12.17 17.64
C GLU A 81 10.53 10.83 17.13
N HIS A 82 10.35 10.49 15.83
CA HIS A 82 10.88 9.24 15.27
C HIS A 82 11.03 9.31 13.74
N ASP A 83 12.26 9.26 13.24
CA ASP A 83 12.62 9.48 11.83
C ASP A 83 12.08 8.39 10.86
N LYS A 84 11.75 7.19 11.37
CA LYS A 84 11.16 6.10 10.57
C LYS A 84 9.64 6.21 10.42
N VAL A 85 9.00 7.14 11.12
CA VAL A 85 7.56 7.41 11.01
C VAL A 85 7.35 8.59 10.07
N VAL A 86 6.64 8.37 8.97
CA VAL A 86 6.33 9.41 7.97
C VAL A 86 4.95 9.99 8.23
N ILE A 87 4.85 11.31 8.23
CA ILE A 87 3.57 12.02 8.35
C ILE A 87 2.95 12.17 6.95
N LEU A 88 1.72 11.69 6.79
CA LEU A 88 0.86 11.99 5.64
C LEU A 88 -0.23 12.95 6.12
N SER A 89 -0.23 14.19 5.63
CA SER A 89 -1.19 15.21 6.10
C SER A 89 -1.39 16.33 5.09
N ASN A 90 -2.61 16.87 5.06
CA ASN A 90 -2.94 18.09 4.33
C ASN A 90 -2.74 19.37 5.17
N GLU A 91 -2.20 19.27 6.38
CA GLU A 91 -1.93 20.42 7.25
C GLU A 91 -0.81 21.28 6.69
N ILE A 92 -0.98 22.58 6.85
CA ILE A 92 0.00 23.60 6.45
C ILE A 92 0.44 24.35 7.72
N ARG A 93 1.74 24.54 7.88
CA ARG A 93 2.32 25.34 8.98
C ARG A 93 2.02 26.86 8.77
N PRO A 94 2.14 27.67 9.80
CA PRO A 94 1.95 29.12 9.69
C PRO A 94 2.86 29.80 8.66
N ASP A 95 4.02 29.22 8.35
CA ASP A 95 4.96 29.69 7.33
C ASP A 95 4.59 29.23 5.90
N GLY A 96 3.46 28.54 5.72
CA GLY A 96 2.99 28.03 4.44
C GLY A 96 3.59 26.67 4.03
N THR A 97 4.48 26.06 4.85
CA THR A 97 5.08 24.76 4.52
C THR A 97 4.17 23.61 4.91
N ALA A 98 4.22 22.50 4.14
CA ALA A 98 3.44 21.30 4.44
C ALA A 98 3.97 20.60 5.69
N VAL A 99 3.07 20.09 6.53
CA VAL A 99 3.40 19.30 7.72
C VAL A 99 3.83 17.88 7.33
N GLY A 100 3.18 17.31 6.32
CA GLY A 100 3.39 15.95 5.84
C GLY A 100 3.31 15.83 4.33
N VAL A 101 3.35 14.62 3.82
CA VAL A 101 3.07 14.34 2.41
C VAL A 101 1.57 14.55 2.17
N VAL A 102 1.22 15.46 1.26
CA VAL A 102 -0.18 15.92 1.09
C VAL A 102 -0.99 14.95 0.22
N ASP A 103 -0.37 14.36 -0.79
CA ASP A 103 -1.03 13.70 -1.92
C ASP A 103 -0.40 12.34 -2.27
N ALA A 104 0.00 11.60 -1.22
CA ALA A 104 0.53 10.27 -1.42
C ALA A 104 -0.57 9.29 -1.87
N GLY A 105 -0.35 8.63 -3.03
CA GLY A 105 -1.08 7.43 -3.38
C GLY A 105 -2.47 7.60 -3.98
N ASP A 106 -2.73 8.69 -4.69
CA ASP A 106 -3.99 8.95 -5.41
C ASP A 106 -4.23 8.05 -6.65
N PHE A 107 -3.31 7.17 -6.96
CA PHE A 107 -3.39 6.17 -8.05
C PHE A 107 -3.24 4.76 -7.51
N TRP A 108 -3.80 3.78 -8.22
CA TRP A 108 -3.56 2.38 -7.93
C TRP A 108 -2.08 2.03 -7.99
N HIS A 109 -1.52 1.58 -6.88
CA HIS A 109 -0.13 1.20 -6.75
C HIS A 109 0.09 0.18 -5.63
N SER A 110 1.17 -0.57 -5.74
CA SER A 110 1.85 -1.22 -4.63
C SER A 110 3.03 -0.35 -4.24
N ASP A 111 3.26 -0.17 -2.95
CA ASP A 111 4.37 0.67 -2.46
C ASP A 111 5.72 0.16 -2.97
N SER A 112 6.55 1.08 -3.40
CA SER A 112 7.93 0.83 -3.87
C SER A 112 8.08 -0.20 -4.98
N SER A 113 7.01 -0.57 -5.74
CA SER A 113 7.11 -1.59 -6.79
C SER A 113 8.10 -1.24 -7.91
N HIS A 114 8.56 -0.01 -7.97
CA HIS A 114 9.63 0.47 -8.86
C HIS A 114 11.05 0.33 -8.27
N HIS A 115 11.20 -0.31 -7.12
CA HIS A 115 12.48 -0.73 -6.54
C HIS A 115 12.75 -2.20 -6.84
N GLU A 116 14.02 -2.61 -6.93
CA GLU A 116 14.38 -4.02 -7.18
C GLU A 116 13.84 -4.97 -6.09
N ILE A 117 13.87 -4.50 -4.85
CA ILE A 117 13.31 -5.18 -3.68
C ILE A 117 12.27 -4.22 -3.07
N PRO A 118 11.00 -4.36 -3.44
CA PRO A 118 9.93 -3.53 -2.89
C PRO A 118 9.67 -3.83 -1.40
N VAL A 119 9.03 -2.88 -0.72
CA VAL A 119 8.55 -3.09 0.65
C VAL A 119 7.51 -4.20 0.71
N THR A 120 7.44 -4.89 1.85
CA THR A 120 6.50 -6.00 2.06
C THR A 120 5.21 -5.54 2.70
N LEU A 121 5.29 -4.74 3.75
CA LEU A 121 4.16 -4.37 4.60
C LEU A 121 4.15 -2.86 4.83
N THR A 122 3.00 -2.24 4.71
CA THR A 122 2.77 -0.86 5.15
C THR A 122 1.81 -0.85 6.32
N ILE A 123 2.14 -0.08 7.35
CA ILE A 123 1.32 0.15 8.54
C ILE A 123 0.97 1.64 8.60
N LEU A 124 -0.31 1.94 8.62
CA LEU A 124 -0.85 3.29 8.62
C LEU A 124 -1.74 3.51 9.84
N GLN A 125 -1.31 4.38 10.74
CA GLN A 125 -2.14 4.82 11.87
C GLN A 125 -2.91 6.07 11.48
N SER A 126 -4.19 6.06 11.77
CA SER A 126 -5.08 7.21 11.62
C SER A 126 -5.06 8.05 12.88
N VAL A 127 -4.39 9.21 12.82
CA VAL A 127 -4.30 10.16 13.94
C VAL A 127 -5.49 11.12 13.95
N ARG A 128 -5.87 11.58 12.75
CA ARG A 128 -7.03 12.46 12.57
C ARG A 128 -7.62 12.28 11.19
N ASN A 129 -8.93 12.09 11.13
CA ASN A 129 -9.67 11.93 9.89
C ASN A 129 -10.54 13.15 9.56
N PRO A 130 -10.72 13.45 8.26
CA PRO A 130 -11.70 14.41 7.82
C PRO A 130 -13.13 13.88 8.05
N LYS A 131 -14.10 14.77 8.14
CA LYS A 131 -15.52 14.39 8.28
C LYS A 131 -16.04 13.61 7.08
N THR A 132 -15.53 13.92 5.88
CA THR A 132 -15.90 13.27 4.63
C THR A 132 -14.65 12.95 3.82
N GLY A 133 -14.71 11.92 2.98
CA GLY A 133 -13.57 11.48 2.18
C GLY A 133 -12.47 10.80 3.00
N GLY A 134 -11.24 10.87 2.53
CA GLY A 134 -10.06 10.33 3.20
C GLY A 134 -9.97 8.80 3.23
N THR A 135 -10.82 8.11 2.47
CA THR A 135 -10.84 6.64 2.36
C THR A 135 -9.66 6.12 1.54
N THR A 136 -9.34 4.84 1.73
CA THR A 136 -8.40 4.09 0.88
C THR A 136 -9.14 2.93 0.23
N ASP A 137 -9.00 2.82 -1.08
CA ASP A 137 -9.51 1.69 -1.85
C ASP A 137 -8.39 0.67 -2.03
N PHE A 138 -8.67 -0.61 -1.75
CA PHE A 138 -7.76 -1.74 -1.84
C PHE A 138 -8.26 -2.74 -2.86
N CYS A 139 -7.35 -3.36 -3.60
CA CYS A 139 -7.63 -4.46 -4.51
C CYS A 139 -6.72 -5.64 -4.18
N ASN A 140 -7.33 -6.78 -3.82
CA ASN A 140 -6.63 -8.04 -3.60
C ASN A 140 -6.21 -8.63 -4.95
N MET A 141 -4.91 -8.67 -5.18
CA MET A 141 -4.33 -9.07 -6.45
C MET A 141 -4.29 -10.59 -6.67
N TYR A 142 -4.52 -11.40 -5.63
CA TYR A 142 -4.83 -12.81 -5.79
C TYR A 142 -6.16 -12.97 -6.53
N GLY A 143 -7.22 -12.32 -6.03
CA GLY A 143 -8.53 -12.36 -6.67
C GLY A 143 -8.54 -11.75 -8.07
N ALA A 144 -7.76 -10.66 -8.26
CA ALA A 144 -7.60 -10.05 -9.58
C ALA A 144 -6.94 -11.02 -10.57
N TYR A 145 -5.89 -11.76 -10.15
CA TYR A 145 -5.25 -12.80 -10.97
C TYR A 145 -6.19 -13.97 -11.26
N GLU A 146 -6.87 -14.48 -10.23
CA GLU A 146 -7.80 -15.60 -10.35
C GLU A 146 -8.95 -15.30 -11.35
N ALA A 147 -9.40 -14.04 -11.36
CA ALA A 147 -10.49 -13.57 -12.25
C ALA A 147 -10.06 -13.33 -13.70
N LEU A 148 -8.77 -13.37 -14.03
CA LEU A 148 -8.32 -13.22 -15.42
C LEU A 148 -8.72 -14.43 -16.27
N PRO A 149 -9.05 -14.22 -17.56
CA PRO A 149 -9.20 -15.32 -18.51
C PRO A 149 -7.91 -16.15 -18.62
N ASP A 150 -8.06 -17.46 -18.84
CA ASP A 150 -6.90 -18.37 -18.91
C ASP A 150 -5.92 -17.98 -20.04
N GLU A 151 -6.43 -17.54 -21.19
CA GLU A 151 -5.62 -17.02 -22.29
C GLU A 151 -4.77 -15.81 -21.92
N VAL A 152 -5.24 -14.97 -20.96
CA VAL A 152 -4.48 -13.82 -20.45
C VAL A 152 -3.43 -14.31 -19.46
N LYS A 153 -3.77 -15.26 -18.58
CA LYS A 153 -2.82 -15.88 -17.65
C LYS A 153 -1.66 -16.54 -18.40
N GLU A 154 -1.95 -17.28 -19.47
CA GLU A 154 -0.92 -17.90 -20.32
C GLU A 154 0.03 -16.86 -20.93
N LYS A 155 -0.49 -15.70 -21.34
CA LYS A 155 0.33 -14.62 -21.91
C LYS A 155 1.22 -13.92 -20.90
N ILE A 156 0.85 -13.87 -19.61
CA ILE A 156 1.58 -13.11 -18.59
C ILE A 156 2.45 -13.96 -17.67
N ASN A 157 2.15 -15.25 -17.54
CA ASN A 157 2.89 -16.16 -16.66
C ASN A 157 4.36 -16.25 -17.09
N GLY A 158 5.26 -15.98 -16.14
CA GLY A 158 6.71 -15.99 -16.39
C GLY A 158 7.25 -14.77 -17.12
N ARG A 159 6.42 -13.78 -17.50
CA ARG A 159 6.87 -12.51 -18.09
C ARG A 159 7.08 -11.44 -17.03
N ASN A 160 7.92 -10.47 -17.37
CA ASN A 160 8.19 -9.31 -16.52
C ASN A 160 7.50 -8.06 -17.05
N GLY A 161 6.96 -7.26 -16.13
CA GLY A 161 6.57 -5.89 -16.36
C GLY A 161 7.75 -4.95 -16.10
N ILE A 162 7.83 -3.86 -16.84
CA ILE A 162 8.81 -2.80 -16.65
C ILE A 162 8.21 -1.76 -15.73
N HIS A 163 8.75 -1.59 -14.53
CA HIS A 163 8.30 -0.62 -13.54
C HIS A 163 9.23 0.60 -13.51
N HIS A 164 8.63 1.80 -13.53
CA HIS A 164 9.37 3.05 -13.48
C HIS A 164 8.50 4.22 -13.04
N VAL A 165 9.11 5.22 -12.39
CA VAL A 165 8.40 6.42 -11.91
C VAL A 165 7.93 7.35 -13.03
N SER A 166 8.47 7.25 -14.25
CA SER A 166 8.15 8.13 -15.38
C SER A 166 6.68 8.11 -15.80
N LYS A 167 5.95 7.03 -15.50
CA LYS A 167 4.51 6.96 -15.80
C LYS A 167 3.70 8.02 -15.05
N VAL A 168 4.18 8.47 -13.91
CA VAL A 168 3.57 9.56 -13.14
C VAL A 168 3.60 10.88 -13.92
N LEU A 169 4.52 11.02 -14.88
CA LEU A 169 4.63 12.19 -15.79
C LEU A 169 3.69 12.12 -17.00
N ASN A 170 2.99 11.00 -17.20
CA ASN A 170 2.03 10.89 -18.31
C ASN A 170 0.90 11.91 -18.12
N PRO A 171 0.56 12.72 -19.14
CA PRO A 171 -0.53 13.70 -19.06
C PRO A 171 -1.91 13.10 -18.72
N ARG A 172 -2.08 11.79 -18.90
CA ARG A 172 -3.29 11.06 -18.48
C ARG A 172 -3.33 10.76 -16.97
N VAL A 173 -2.21 10.94 -16.27
CA VAL A 173 -2.08 10.79 -14.83
C VAL A 173 -2.09 12.19 -14.24
N VAL A 174 -3.12 12.51 -13.45
CA VAL A 174 -3.21 13.83 -12.79
C VAL A 174 -2.08 13.91 -11.76
N ILE A 175 -1.10 14.77 -12.03
CA ILE A 175 -0.14 15.18 -11.00
C ILE A 175 -0.90 16.07 -10.04
N SER A 176 -0.90 15.76 -8.77
CA SER A 176 -1.64 16.54 -7.78
C SER A 176 -1.28 18.02 -7.85
N GLN A 177 -2.30 18.84 -7.93
CA GLN A 177 -2.17 20.31 -7.98
C GLN A 177 -1.69 20.89 -6.63
N ASN A 178 -1.68 20.06 -5.57
CA ASN A 178 -1.31 20.47 -4.22
C ASN A 178 0.23 20.48 -3.98
N ARG A 179 1.03 20.09 -4.98
CA ARG A 179 2.50 20.12 -4.94
C ARG A 179 3.04 20.90 -6.14
N PRO A 180 3.33 22.20 -6.00
CA PRO A 180 3.87 23.02 -7.09
C PRO A 180 5.19 22.46 -7.69
N ASP A 181 5.99 21.76 -6.88
CA ASP A 181 7.25 21.11 -7.25
C ASP A 181 7.10 19.68 -7.75
N ALA A 182 5.87 19.11 -7.77
CA ALA A 182 5.66 17.69 -8.06
C ALA A 182 6.19 17.30 -9.44
N LYS A 183 5.96 18.13 -10.45
CA LYS A 183 6.43 17.85 -11.81
C LYS A 183 7.95 17.75 -11.86
N ALA A 184 8.67 18.76 -11.36
CA ALA A 184 10.14 18.77 -11.35
C ALA A 184 10.71 17.61 -10.50
N PHE A 185 10.08 17.31 -9.38
CA PHE A 185 10.46 16.17 -8.55
C PHE A 185 10.37 14.85 -9.32
N TYR A 186 9.24 14.56 -9.97
CA TYR A 186 9.06 13.31 -10.72
C TYR A 186 9.91 13.26 -12.00
N GLU A 187 10.14 14.38 -12.67
CA GLU A 187 11.07 14.46 -13.81
C GLU A 187 12.50 14.09 -13.39
N ASN A 188 12.97 14.63 -12.26
CA ASN A 188 14.26 14.26 -11.70
C ASN A 188 14.33 12.78 -11.31
N GLN A 189 13.31 12.26 -10.63
CA GLN A 189 13.22 10.85 -10.27
C GLN A 189 13.24 9.94 -11.53
N ALA A 190 12.51 10.32 -12.57
CA ALA A 190 12.49 9.57 -13.82
C ALA A 190 13.83 9.59 -14.57
N ALA A 191 14.59 10.69 -14.44
CA ALA A 191 15.92 10.81 -15.08
C ALA A 191 17.01 10.06 -14.31
N THR A 192 16.86 9.90 -12.99
CA THR A 192 17.94 9.37 -12.13
C THR A 192 17.73 7.91 -11.71
N ARG A 193 16.49 7.40 -11.76
CA ARG A 193 16.19 6.02 -11.33
C ARG A 193 16.18 5.06 -12.51
N PRO A 194 16.67 3.82 -12.32
CA PRO A 194 16.62 2.79 -13.35
C PRO A 194 15.18 2.27 -13.54
N LYS A 195 14.91 1.74 -14.72
CA LYS A 195 13.76 0.85 -14.96
C LYS A 195 14.02 -0.47 -14.24
N VAL A 196 13.01 -1.00 -13.59
CA VAL A 196 13.07 -2.25 -12.81
C VAL A 196 12.15 -3.29 -13.43
N MET A 197 12.66 -4.51 -13.59
CA MET A 197 11.88 -5.66 -14.04
C MET A 197 11.22 -6.33 -12.83
N GLN A 198 9.89 -6.45 -12.88
CA GLN A 198 9.10 -7.17 -11.88
C GLN A 198 8.27 -8.25 -12.58
N PRO A 199 8.06 -9.45 -12.01
CA PRO A 199 7.20 -10.44 -12.61
C PRO A 199 5.78 -9.89 -12.74
N LEU A 200 5.10 -10.10 -13.88
CA LEU A 200 3.68 -9.71 -14.02
C LEU A 200 2.77 -10.52 -13.09
N VAL A 201 3.20 -11.73 -12.75
CA VAL A 201 2.58 -12.59 -11.73
C VAL A 201 3.65 -12.87 -10.67
N ARG A 202 3.43 -12.38 -9.45
CA ARG A 202 4.32 -12.62 -8.30
C ARG A 202 3.83 -13.81 -7.49
N THR A 203 4.71 -14.76 -7.23
CA THR A 203 4.47 -15.77 -6.20
C THR A 203 4.82 -15.16 -4.84
N HIS A 204 3.88 -15.17 -3.93
CA HIS A 204 4.08 -14.66 -2.58
C HIS A 204 5.01 -15.59 -1.79
N GLU A 205 6.04 -15.05 -1.18
CA GLU A 205 7.16 -15.81 -0.61
C GLU A 205 6.73 -16.73 0.56
N GLU A 206 5.71 -16.32 1.32
CA GLU A 206 5.26 -17.04 2.52
C GLU A 206 4.03 -17.92 2.25
N THR A 207 3.08 -17.47 1.40
CA THR A 207 1.85 -18.22 1.15
C THR A 207 1.94 -19.15 -0.07
N GLY A 208 2.90 -18.91 -0.96
CA GLY A 208 3.03 -19.63 -2.24
C GLY A 208 1.96 -19.27 -3.28
N ARG A 209 1.00 -18.40 -2.96
CA ARG A 209 -0.06 -18.00 -3.88
C ARG A 209 0.46 -17.04 -4.93
N ASN A 210 -0.11 -17.13 -6.12
CA ASN A 210 0.18 -16.24 -7.25
C ASN A 210 -0.77 -15.04 -7.25
N ALA A 211 -0.20 -13.82 -7.31
CA ALA A 211 -0.90 -12.56 -7.38
C ALA A 211 -0.55 -11.83 -8.68
N LEU A 212 -1.51 -11.14 -9.29
CA LEU A 212 -1.21 -10.19 -10.35
C LEU A 212 -0.32 -9.08 -9.77
N TYR A 213 0.85 -8.82 -10.37
CA TYR A 213 1.81 -7.86 -9.83
C TYR A 213 2.11 -6.76 -10.85
N VAL A 214 1.09 -5.97 -11.16
CA VAL A 214 1.17 -4.77 -11.98
C VAL A 214 0.69 -3.56 -11.19
N SER A 215 1.30 -2.42 -11.44
CA SER A 215 0.93 -1.16 -10.81
C SER A 215 0.53 -0.17 -11.91
N PRO A 216 -0.74 0.22 -12.01
CA PRO A 216 -1.16 1.26 -12.95
C PRO A 216 -0.32 2.54 -12.86
N ARG A 217 0.23 2.83 -11.67
CA ARG A 217 1.12 3.97 -11.44
C ARG A 217 2.52 3.78 -12.00
N PHE A 218 3.08 2.57 -11.91
CA PHE A 218 4.51 2.34 -12.16
C PHE A 218 4.82 1.41 -13.34
N THR A 219 3.91 0.49 -13.71
CA THR A 219 4.15 -0.42 -14.83
C THR A 219 4.00 0.32 -16.17
N ILE A 220 5.11 0.47 -16.88
CA ILE A 220 5.19 1.25 -18.12
C ILE A 220 5.24 0.41 -19.39
N GLY A 221 5.49 -0.89 -19.28
CA GLY A 221 5.62 -1.81 -20.41
C GLY A 221 5.77 -3.25 -19.96
N ILE A 222 5.93 -4.15 -20.91
CA ILE A 222 6.19 -5.58 -20.71
C ILE A 222 7.51 -5.92 -21.40
N ASP A 223 8.40 -6.61 -20.69
CA ASP A 223 9.70 -7.00 -21.24
C ASP A 223 9.55 -7.91 -22.47
N GLY A 224 10.30 -7.59 -23.52
CA GLY A 224 10.28 -8.30 -24.80
C GLY A 224 9.06 -8.02 -25.68
N MET A 225 8.22 -7.01 -25.34
CA MET A 225 7.12 -6.54 -26.19
C MET A 225 7.33 -5.06 -26.57
N ASP A 226 6.94 -4.68 -27.76
CA ASP A 226 6.83 -3.28 -28.12
C ASP A 226 5.54 -2.66 -27.52
N ASP A 227 5.42 -1.33 -27.60
CA ASP A 227 4.28 -0.61 -27.00
C ASP A 227 2.94 -1.00 -27.62
N ALA A 228 2.90 -1.36 -28.92
CA ALA A 228 1.68 -1.74 -29.63
C ALA A 228 1.18 -3.12 -29.15
N GLU A 229 2.08 -4.02 -28.80
CA GLU A 229 1.77 -5.34 -28.26
C GLU A 229 1.46 -5.28 -26.75
N ALA A 230 2.28 -4.52 -25.99
CA ALA A 230 2.18 -4.46 -24.52
C ALA A 230 0.95 -3.69 -24.05
N GLN A 231 0.59 -2.57 -24.69
CA GLN A 231 -0.45 -1.69 -24.19
C GLN A 231 -1.83 -2.35 -24.10
N PRO A 232 -2.32 -3.09 -25.13
CA PRO A 232 -3.62 -3.79 -25.04
C PRO A 232 -3.66 -4.81 -23.90
N LEU A 233 -2.55 -5.50 -23.63
CA LEU A 233 -2.46 -6.47 -22.55
C LEU A 233 -2.43 -5.76 -21.18
N LEU A 234 -1.64 -4.70 -21.03
CA LEU A 234 -1.64 -3.89 -19.81
C LEU A 234 -3.01 -3.28 -19.52
N ASP A 235 -3.73 -2.81 -20.54
CA ASP A 235 -5.09 -2.26 -20.38
C ASP A 235 -6.07 -3.31 -19.84
N GLN A 236 -5.96 -4.56 -20.26
CA GLN A 236 -6.75 -5.68 -19.71
C GLN A 236 -6.38 -5.93 -18.23
N LEU A 237 -5.09 -5.96 -17.90
CA LEU A 237 -4.63 -6.17 -16.51
C LEU A 237 -5.07 -5.01 -15.61
N PHE A 238 -4.98 -3.77 -16.08
CA PHE A 238 -5.45 -2.60 -15.33
C PHE A 238 -6.96 -2.55 -15.21
N ALA A 239 -7.71 -3.05 -16.20
CA ALA A 239 -9.16 -3.17 -16.12
C ALA A 239 -9.59 -4.13 -15.01
N ALA A 240 -8.84 -5.20 -14.75
CA ALA A 240 -9.10 -6.11 -13.63
C ALA A 240 -8.97 -5.38 -12.28
N ILE A 241 -8.03 -4.42 -12.16
CA ILE A 241 -7.85 -3.62 -10.94
C ILE A 241 -8.93 -2.53 -10.82
N ASN A 242 -9.32 -1.90 -11.93
CA ASN A 242 -10.24 -0.76 -11.93
C ASN A 242 -11.72 -1.15 -11.87
N ALA A 243 -12.06 -2.44 -11.83
CA ALA A 243 -13.44 -2.88 -11.85
C ALA A 243 -14.10 -2.69 -10.46
N PRO A 244 -14.90 -1.64 -10.24
CA PRO A 244 -15.61 -1.44 -8.98
C PRO A 244 -16.59 -2.60 -8.75
N ALA A 245 -16.95 -2.84 -7.49
CA ALA A 245 -17.88 -3.89 -7.06
C ALA A 245 -17.41 -5.34 -7.32
N ARG A 246 -16.11 -5.58 -7.50
CA ARG A 246 -15.58 -6.94 -7.48
C ARG A 246 -15.42 -7.44 -6.04
N PRO A 247 -15.60 -8.75 -5.78
CA PRO A 247 -15.52 -9.30 -4.42
C PRO A 247 -14.12 -9.19 -3.78
N TYR A 248 -13.10 -8.87 -4.56
CA TYR A 248 -11.73 -8.68 -4.12
C TYR A 248 -11.32 -7.21 -3.92
N HIS A 249 -12.30 -6.27 -3.88
CA HIS A 249 -12.11 -4.87 -3.51
C HIS A 249 -12.59 -4.59 -2.09
N HIS A 250 -11.89 -3.69 -1.40
CA HIS A 250 -12.29 -3.18 -0.09
C HIS A 250 -12.06 -1.66 -0.01
N LEU A 251 -13.14 -0.90 0.11
CA LEU A 251 -13.08 0.53 0.39
C LEU A 251 -13.05 0.76 1.90
N HIS A 252 -11.88 1.12 2.43
CA HIS A 252 -11.71 1.35 3.85
C HIS A 252 -12.01 2.81 4.24
N LYS A 253 -12.88 2.98 5.24
CA LYS A 253 -13.14 4.25 5.91
C LYS A 253 -12.47 4.22 7.28
N TYR A 254 -11.58 5.19 7.50
CA TYR A 254 -10.86 5.30 8.76
C TYR A 254 -11.68 5.97 9.86
N ASN A 255 -11.47 5.53 11.09
CA ASN A 255 -11.76 6.28 12.29
C ASN A 255 -10.45 6.78 12.91
N ASP A 256 -10.52 7.81 13.77
CA ASP A 256 -9.36 8.21 14.57
C ASP A 256 -8.95 7.04 15.48
N GLY A 257 -7.66 6.74 15.53
CA GLY A 257 -7.13 5.60 16.27
C GLY A 257 -7.13 4.27 15.51
N ASP A 258 -7.57 4.19 14.26
CA ASP A 258 -7.40 2.97 13.47
C ASP A 258 -5.93 2.78 13.09
N VAL A 259 -5.44 1.55 13.23
CA VAL A 259 -4.19 1.09 12.63
C VAL A 259 -4.54 0.09 11.54
N VAL A 260 -4.19 0.43 10.30
CA VAL A 260 -4.41 -0.44 9.14
C VAL A 260 -3.07 -0.89 8.59
N LEU A 261 -2.92 -2.19 8.41
CA LEU A 261 -1.74 -2.76 7.78
C LEU A 261 -2.13 -3.56 6.53
N TRP A 262 -1.27 -3.53 5.51
CA TRP A 262 -1.53 -4.24 4.27
C TRP A 262 -0.28 -4.80 3.60
N ASP A 263 -0.45 -5.92 2.90
CA ASP A 263 0.60 -6.64 2.20
C ASP A 263 0.83 -6.12 0.79
N ASN A 264 1.91 -5.40 0.57
CA ASN A 264 2.27 -4.86 -0.74
C ASN A 264 2.67 -5.93 -1.77
N ARG A 265 2.86 -7.16 -1.34
CA ARG A 265 3.24 -8.27 -2.23
C ARG A 265 2.06 -8.81 -3.04
N CYS A 266 0.84 -8.60 -2.53
CA CYS A 266 -0.39 -9.11 -3.13
C CYS A 266 -1.56 -8.11 -3.12
N LEU A 267 -1.28 -6.82 -2.86
CA LEU A 267 -2.26 -5.74 -2.91
C LEU A 267 -1.79 -4.56 -3.73
N VAL A 268 -2.74 -3.90 -4.38
CA VAL A 268 -2.62 -2.51 -4.79
C VAL A 268 -3.66 -1.68 -4.07
N HIS A 269 -3.34 -0.41 -3.84
CA HIS A 269 -4.22 0.51 -3.14
C HIS A 269 -4.17 1.91 -3.75
N ARG A 270 -5.18 2.74 -3.41
CA ARG A 270 -5.22 4.16 -3.76
C ARG A 270 -5.95 4.98 -2.70
N ALA A 271 -5.43 6.18 -2.43
CA ALA A 271 -6.12 7.18 -1.62
C ALA A 271 -7.20 7.86 -2.45
N MET A 272 -8.42 7.96 -1.91
CA MET A 272 -9.57 8.47 -2.65
C MET A 272 -9.76 9.99 -2.53
N GLY A 273 -8.97 10.68 -1.71
CA GLY A 273 -9.12 12.13 -1.51
C GLY A 273 -10.50 12.51 -0.95
N GLY A 274 -11.13 13.55 -1.52
CA GLY A 274 -12.47 13.99 -1.16
C GLY A 274 -12.54 14.81 0.13
N TYR A 275 -11.43 15.42 0.55
CA TYR A 275 -11.33 16.33 1.69
C TYR A 275 -10.39 17.50 1.37
N GLN A 276 -10.61 18.60 2.05
CA GLN A 276 -9.77 19.81 1.95
C GLN A 276 -9.82 20.60 3.24
N LEU A 277 -8.86 21.48 3.44
CA LEU A 277 -8.90 22.39 4.60
C LEU A 277 -10.24 23.13 4.67
N PRO A 278 -10.82 23.33 5.85
CA PRO A 278 -10.22 23.11 7.19
C PRO A 278 -10.30 21.66 7.71
N ASP A 279 -10.88 20.72 6.97
CA ASP A 279 -10.93 19.32 7.38
C ASP A 279 -9.52 18.71 7.24
N ILE A 280 -8.97 18.24 8.35
CA ILE A 280 -7.62 17.73 8.44
C ILE A 280 -7.66 16.20 8.34
N ARG A 281 -6.76 15.67 7.51
CA ARG A 281 -6.35 14.27 7.52
C ARG A 281 -4.89 14.18 7.95
N ARG A 282 -4.63 13.47 9.05
CA ARG A 282 -3.26 13.17 9.52
C ARG A 282 -3.12 11.68 9.77
N MET A 283 -2.16 11.08 9.11
CA MET A 283 -1.79 9.67 9.27
C MET A 283 -0.30 9.57 9.59
N HIS A 284 0.07 8.56 10.35
CA HIS A 284 1.45 8.15 10.56
C HIS A 284 1.71 6.84 9.84
N ARG A 285 2.76 6.77 9.05
CA ARG A 285 3.12 5.60 8.24
C ARG A 285 4.48 5.05 8.63
N THR A 286 4.57 3.74 8.78
CA THR A 286 5.79 2.95 8.79
C THR A 286 5.74 1.90 7.69
N THR A 287 6.90 1.49 7.17
CA THR A 287 6.99 0.53 6.07
C THR A 287 8.04 -0.51 6.40
N VAL A 288 7.69 -1.79 6.26
CA VAL A 288 8.62 -2.91 6.44
C VAL A 288 9.33 -3.17 5.12
N ALA A 289 10.66 -3.12 5.15
CA ALA A 289 11.49 -3.35 3.97
C ALA A 289 11.34 -4.77 3.44
N GLY A 290 11.42 -4.92 2.13
CA GLY A 290 11.56 -6.24 1.51
C GLY A 290 12.96 -6.80 1.70
N THR A 291 13.07 -8.12 1.68
CA THR A 291 14.34 -8.86 1.78
C THR A 291 14.59 -9.73 0.56
N THR A 292 13.59 -9.90 -0.30
CA THR A 292 13.64 -10.80 -1.45
C THR A 292 13.13 -10.07 -2.69
N ARG A 293 13.80 -10.27 -3.82
CA ARG A 293 13.29 -9.81 -5.12
C ARG A 293 12.01 -10.57 -5.46
N PRO A 294 10.98 -9.90 -5.98
CA PRO A 294 9.78 -10.56 -6.48
C PRO A 294 10.12 -11.62 -7.52
N PHE A 295 9.45 -12.76 -7.47
CA PHE A 295 9.63 -13.88 -8.39
C PHE A 295 8.31 -14.52 -8.79
N TYR A 296 8.34 -15.31 -9.86
CA TYR A 296 7.23 -16.16 -10.28
C TYR A 296 7.64 -17.63 -10.19
N ARG A 297 6.77 -18.44 -9.62
CA ARG A 297 6.85 -19.92 -9.65
C ARG A 297 5.56 -20.45 -10.30
N PRO A 298 5.66 -21.26 -11.34
CA PRO A 298 4.50 -21.98 -11.86
C PRO A 298 3.83 -22.79 -10.75
N ALA A 299 2.48 -22.87 -10.81
CA ALA A 299 1.67 -23.65 -9.88
C ALA A 299 1.86 -25.16 -10.12
#